data_77aad808b9815fa6c5057ee3e1755e92
#
_entry.id   77aad808b9815fa6c5057ee3e1755e92
#
_cell.length_a   1.000
_cell.length_b   1.000
_cell.length_c   1.000
_cell.angle_alpha   90.00
_cell.angle_beta   90.00
_cell.angle_gamma   90.00
#
_symmetry.space_group_name_H-M   'P 1'
#
loop_
_entity.id
_entity.type
_entity.pdbx_description
1 polymer ?
#
loop_
_entity_poly.entity_id
_entity_poly.type
_entity_poly.pdbx_seq_one_letter_code
_entity_poly.pdbx_strand_id
1 'polypeptide(L)'
;MLDGGAWRGKQVVARAWVEESITPQINGEAIYFYGYQWWLGRSLVNREEVTWAAGVGNGGQRLYIVPSRGLVVLAMAGLYDSMMYQGIVGEVVLRRYALQAAA
;
A
#
# COMPACT_ATOMS: atom_id res chain seq x y z
N MET A 1 -9.53 3.09 5.28
CA MET A 1 -8.16 2.76 5.77
C MET A 1 -7.50 3.98 6.39
N LEU A 2 -7.29 5.08 5.67
CA LEU A 2 -6.61 6.27 6.20
C LEU A 2 -7.24 6.82 7.48
N ASP A 3 -8.56 6.88 7.53
CA ASP A 3 -9.31 7.45 8.65
C ASP A 3 -9.71 6.39 9.69
N GLY A 4 -8.98 5.27 9.78
CA GLY A 4 -9.22 4.22 10.76
C GLY A 4 -10.60 3.57 10.66
N GLY A 5 -11.16 3.46 9.45
CA GLY A 5 -12.48 2.88 9.22
C GLY A 5 -13.65 3.86 9.28
N ALA A 6 -13.38 5.15 9.48
CA ALA A 6 -14.40 6.18 9.49
C ALA A 6 -14.61 6.79 8.08
N TRP A 7 -15.82 7.25 7.84
CA TRP A 7 -16.18 8.01 6.65
C TRP A 7 -17.10 9.18 7.06
N ARG A 8 -16.68 10.39 6.73
CA ARG A 8 -17.43 11.63 7.05
C ARG A 8 -17.89 11.70 8.51
N GLY A 9 -16.98 11.34 9.43
CA GLY A 9 -17.24 11.36 10.88
C GLY A 9 -18.00 10.16 11.42
N LYS A 10 -18.42 9.21 10.57
CA LYS A 10 -19.10 7.99 10.98
C LYS A 10 -18.17 6.79 10.91
N GLN A 11 -18.10 6.01 11.98
CA GLN A 11 -17.36 4.75 12.00
C GLN A 11 -18.12 3.70 11.19
N VAL A 12 -17.57 3.30 10.03
CA VAL A 12 -18.17 2.32 9.10
C VAL A 12 -17.59 0.93 9.34
N VAL A 13 -16.27 0.85 9.54
CA VAL A 13 -15.56 -0.38 9.88
C VAL A 13 -14.85 -0.16 11.20
N ALA A 14 -14.89 -1.13 12.10
CA ALA A 14 -14.24 -1.00 13.40
C ALA A 14 -12.76 -0.66 13.26
N ARG A 15 -12.29 0.34 14.00
CA ARG A 15 -10.88 0.78 13.99
C ARG A 15 -9.93 -0.38 14.28
N ALA A 16 -10.26 -1.20 15.30
CA ALA A 16 -9.47 -2.37 15.65
C ALA A 16 -9.30 -3.36 14.49
N TRP A 17 -10.34 -3.55 13.68
CA TRP A 17 -10.27 -4.39 12.48
C TRP A 17 -9.32 -3.80 11.43
N VAL A 18 -9.39 -2.50 11.18
CA VAL A 18 -8.49 -1.82 10.25
C VAL A 18 -7.04 -1.97 10.70
N GLU A 19 -6.75 -1.72 11.97
CA GLU A 19 -5.41 -1.86 12.54
C GLU A 19 -4.89 -3.29 12.43
N GLU A 20 -5.71 -4.28 12.79
CA GLU A 20 -5.35 -5.68 12.69
C GLU A 20 -5.10 -6.12 11.24
N SER A 21 -5.92 -5.65 10.30
CA SER A 21 -5.84 -6.04 8.89
C SER A 21 -4.53 -5.58 8.21
N ILE A 22 -3.93 -4.49 8.68
CA ILE A 22 -2.64 -3.97 8.18
C ILE A 22 -1.47 -4.26 9.13
N THR A 23 -1.65 -5.14 10.10
CA THR A 23 -0.58 -5.66 10.95
C THR A 23 -0.01 -6.93 10.32
N PRO A 24 1.33 -7.13 10.32
CA PRO A 24 1.94 -8.36 9.81
C PRO A 24 1.38 -9.61 10.50
N GLN A 25 0.80 -10.51 9.71
CA GLN A 25 0.30 -11.80 10.19
C GLN A 25 1.26 -12.93 9.82
N ILE A 26 1.85 -12.86 8.63
CA ILE A 26 2.84 -13.80 8.14
C ILE A 26 3.90 -13.06 7.32
N ASN A 27 5.03 -13.73 7.07
CA ASN A 27 5.98 -13.27 6.07
C ASN A 27 5.36 -13.45 4.68
N GLY A 28 5.45 -12.39 3.86
CA GLY A 28 5.09 -12.44 2.46
C GLY A 28 6.29 -12.89 1.60
N GLU A 29 6.34 -12.40 0.37
CA GLU A 29 7.47 -12.63 -0.52
C GLU A 29 8.54 -11.56 -0.34
N ALA A 30 9.80 -11.94 -0.51
CA ALA A 30 10.97 -11.07 -0.40
C ALA A 30 10.99 -10.32 0.95
N ILE A 31 10.98 -9.01 0.90
CA ILE A 31 11.05 -8.11 2.07
C ILE A 31 9.68 -7.69 2.60
N TYR A 32 8.59 -8.21 2.02
CA TYR A 32 7.25 -7.80 2.39
C TYR A 32 6.64 -8.71 3.45
N PHE A 33 5.78 -8.13 4.29
CA PHE A 33 4.88 -8.85 5.16
C PHE A 33 3.48 -8.90 4.56
N TYR A 34 2.62 -9.75 5.09
CA TYR A 34 1.24 -9.90 4.64
C TYR A 34 0.29 -9.86 5.83
N GLY A 35 -0.67 -8.95 5.76
CA GLY A 35 -1.77 -8.85 6.70
C GLY A 35 -3.00 -9.59 6.19
N TYR A 36 -4.20 -9.08 6.45
CA TYR A 36 -5.44 -9.62 5.91
C TYR A 36 -5.67 -9.07 4.50
N GLN A 37 -5.18 -9.79 3.49
CA GLN A 37 -5.23 -9.42 2.07
C GLN A 37 -4.40 -8.17 1.71
N TRP A 38 -3.62 -7.63 2.61
CA TRP A 38 -2.75 -6.49 2.39
C TRP A 38 -1.29 -6.90 2.37
N TRP A 39 -0.59 -6.55 1.32
CA TRP A 39 0.87 -6.58 1.29
C TRP A 39 1.39 -5.39 2.07
N LEU A 40 2.31 -5.63 2.96
CA LEU A 40 2.85 -4.62 3.87
C LEU A 40 4.31 -4.39 3.54
N GLY A 41 4.66 -3.16 3.24
CA GLY A 41 6.02 -2.80 2.89
C GLY A 41 6.43 -1.47 3.49
N ARG A 42 7.67 -1.11 3.17
CA ARG A 42 8.27 0.14 3.61
C ARG A 42 9.22 0.70 2.56
N SER A 43 9.35 2.01 2.55
CA SER A 43 10.23 2.73 1.67
C SER A 43 11.00 3.79 2.44
N LEU A 44 12.20 4.10 2.00
CA LEU A 44 13.00 5.18 2.59
C LEU A 44 12.78 6.45 1.76
N VAL A 45 12.31 7.50 2.41
CA VAL A 45 12.06 8.81 1.80
C VAL A 45 12.76 9.87 2.65
N ASN A 46 13.73 10.56 2.08
CA ASN A 46 14.50 11.58 2.78
C ASN A 46 15.08 11.08 4.14
N ARG A 47 15.60 9.83 4.15
CA ARG A 47 16.13 9.15 5.33
C ARG A 47 15.08 8.78 6.40
N GLU A 48 13.81 8.92 6.10
CA GLU A 48 12.71 8.54 6.97
C GLU A 48 12.06 7.26 6.43
N GLU A 49 11.80 6.28 7.30
CA GLU A 49 11.07 5.08 6.94
C GLU A 49 9.58 5.39 6.83
N VAL A 50 9.01 5.09 5.68
CA VAL A 50 7.59 5.25 5.39
C VAL A 50 6.98 3.89 5.15
N THR A 51 6.05 3.47 5.99
CA THR A 51 5.31 2.21 5.83
C THR A 51 4.07 2.39 4.98
N TRP A 52 3.71 1.33 4.26
CA TRP A 52 2.52 1.31 3.41
C TRP A 52 1.86 -0.07 3.38
N ALA A 53 0.57 -0.08 3.09
CA ALA A 53 -0.19 -1.28 2.79
C ALA A 53 -0.63 -1.25 1.32
N ALA A 54 -0.60 -2.40 0.65
CA ALA A 54 -0.95 -2.48 -0.75
C ALA A 54 -1.94 -3.61 -1.05
N GLY A 55 -3.00 -3.25 -1.79
CA GLY A 55 -3.81 -4.19 -2.55
C GLY A 55 -3.15 -4.42 -3.90
N VAL A 56 -2.95 -5.68 -4.27
CA VAL A 56 -2.24 -6.08 -5.49
C VAL A 56 -3.15 -6.92 -6.37
N GLY A 57 -3.35 -6.49 -7.60
CA GLY A 57 -4.14 -7.19 -8.60
C GLY A 57 -3.32 -7.54 -9.84
N ASN A 58 -3.75 -8.60 -10.55
CA ASN A 58 -3.12 -9.03 -11.78
C ASN A 58 -3.18 -7.93 -12.85
N GLY A 59 -2.12 -7.81 -13.63
CA GLY A 59 -2.00 -6.82 -14.69
C GLY A 59 -1.28 -5.53 -14.27
N GLY A 60 -0.92 -5.38 -13.00
CA GLY A 60 -0.27 -4.19 -12.46
C GLY A 60 -1.23 -3.26 -11.73
N GLN A 61 -2.36 -3.77 -11.26
CA GLN A 61 -3.26 -3.01 -10.40
C GLN A 61 -2.63 -2.89 -9.02
N ARG A 62 -2.50 -1.68 -8.53
CA ARG A 62 -1.89 -1.39 -7.22
C ARG A 62 -2.69 -0.31 -6.51
N LEU A 63 -3.11 -0.59 -5.29
CA LEU A 63 -3.70 0.39 -4.39
C LEU A 63 -2.80 0.49 -3.16
N TYR A 64 -2.07 1.58 -3.03
CA TYR A 64 -1.23 1.84 -1.88
C TYR A 64 -1.93 2.77 -0.89
N ILE A 65 -1.88 2.42 0.37
CA ILE A 65 -2.32 3.26 1.49
C ILE A 65 -1.07 3.63 2.30
N VAL A 66 -0.83 4.91 2.46
CA VAL A 66 0.33 5.44 3.21
C VAL A 66 -0.17 6.32 4.35
N PRO A 67 -0.47 5.73 5.52
CA PRO A 67 -1.15 6.44 6.60
C PRO A 67 -0.37 7.65 7.13
N SER A 68 0.95 7.53 7.27
CA SER A 68 1.80 8.61 7.79
C SER A 68 1.86 9.85 6.88
N ARG A 69 1.45 9.72 5.63
CA ARG A 69 1.41 10.80 4.64
C ARG A 69 0.00 11.23 4.26
N GLY A 70 -1.02 10.58 4.82
CA GLY A 70 -2.42 10.80 4.43
C GLY A 70 -2.66 10.52 2.93
N LEU A 71 -1.94 9.54 2.36
CA LEU A 71 -1.84 9.35 0.92
C LEU A 71 -2.45 8.02 0.49
N VAL A 72 -3.24 8.06 -0.56
CA VAL A 72 -3.70 6.89 -1.34
C VAL A 72 -3.15 7.02 -2.75
N VAL A 73 -2.52 5.97 -3.24
CA VAL A 73 -2.01 5.90 -4.62
C VAL A 73 -2.66 4.73 -5.33
N LEU A 74 -3.32 5.02 -6.44
CA LEU A 74 -3.90 4.01 -7.32
C LEU A 74 -3.15 4.00 -8.64
N ALA A 75 -2.60 2.84 -8.99
CA ALA A 75 -2.01 2.59 -10.30
C ALA A 75 -2.80 1.49 -11.00
N MET A 76 -3.20 1.76 -12.24
CA MET A 76 -3.92 0.83 -13.11
C MET A 76 -3.09 0.54 -14.34
N ALA A 77 -2.89 -0.73 -14.66
CA ALA A 77 -2.11 -1.13 -15.83
C ALA A 77 -2.68 -2.40 -16.48
N GLY A 78 -2.32 -2.63 -17.73
CA GLY A 78 -2.73 -3.81 -18.50
C GLY A 78 -1.56 -4.74 -18.83
N LEU A 79 -0.68 -5.00 -17.87
CA LEU A 79 0.57 -5.76 -18.04
C LEU A 79 0.37 -7.25 -17.73
N TYR A 80 -0.65 -7.86 -18.33
CA TYR A 80 -1.07 -9.24 -18.01
C TYR A 80 -0.05 -10.30 -18.42
N ASP A 81 0.82 -10.00 -19.39
CA ASP A 81 1.80 -10.95 -19.92
C ASP A 81 3.16 -10.90 -19.23
N SER A 82 3.32 -10.04 -18.23
CA SER A 82 4.61 -9.87 -17.56
C SER A 82 4.47 -9.61 -16.06
N MET A 83 4.71 -10.64 -15.25
CA MET A 83 4.75 -10.54 -13.78
C MET A 83 5.80 -9.53 -13.31
N MET A 84 6.96 -9.50 -13.97
CA MET A 84 8.04 -8.59 -13.60
C MET A 84 7.66 -7.11 -13.78
N TYR A 85 7.10 -6.75 -14.92
CA TYR A 85 6.70 -5.36 -15.19
C TYR A 85 5.52 -4.90 -14.34
N GLN A 86 4.61 -5.80 -13.97
CA GLN A 86 3.53 -5.49 -13.04
C GLN A 86 4.06 -4.92 -11.71
N GLY A 87 5.07 -5.58 -11.13
CA GLY A 87 5.70 -5.13 -9.89
C GLY A 87 6.51 -3.86 -10.07
N ILE A 88 7.34 -3.79 -11.10
CA ILE A 88 8.24 -2.64 -11.35
C ILE A 88 7.43 -1.34 -11.54
N VAL A 89 6.39 -1.35 -12.34
CA VAL A 89 5.58 -0.15 -12.60
C VAL A 89 4.96 0.39 -11.32
N GLY A 90 4.35 -0.47 -10.50
CA GLY A 90 3.78 -0.07 -9.22
C GLY A 90 4.81 0.54 -8.26
N GLU A 91 5.96 -0.10 -8.13
CA GLU A 91 7.06 0.36 -7.29
C GLU A 91 7.63 1.71 -7.75
N VAL A 92 7.80 1.89 -9.05
CA VAL A 92 8.28 3.17 -9.61
C VAL A 92 7.28 4.30 -9.35
N VAL A 93 6.00 4.07 -9.59
CA VAL A 93 4.95 5.06 -9.33
C VAL A 93 4.94 5.46 -7.85
N LEU A 94 4.97 4.49 -6.94
CA LEU A 94 4.96 4.75 -5.51
C LEU A 94 6.23 5.48 -5.06
N ARG A 95 7.40 4.90 -5.31
CA ARG A 95 8.66 5.35 -4.70
C ARG A 95 9.26 6.57 -5.34
N ARG A 96 9.24 6.65 -6.68
CA ARG A 96 9.89 7.76 -7.41
C ARG A 96 9.02 8.99 -7.53
N TYR A 97 7.72 8.82 -7.57
CA TYR A 97 6.81 9.93 -7.82
C TYR A 97 5.93 10.25 -6.62
N ALA A 98 5.05 9.34 -6.21
CA ALA A 98 4.03 9.64 -5.22
C ALA A 98 4.62 9.97 -3.84
N LEU A 99 5.52 9.16 -3.31
CA LEU A 99 6.14 9.41 -2.02
C LEU A 99 7.04 10.64 -2.00
N GLN A 100 7.73 10.92 -3.10
CA GLN A 100 8.57 12.13 -3.20
C GLN A 100 7.72 13.40 -3.28
N ALA A 101 6.61 13.36 -4.01
CA ALA A 101 5.69 14.50 -4.11
C ALA A 101 4.98 14.81 -2.78
N ALA A 102 4.77 13.81 -1.94
CA ALA A 102 4.12 13.92 -0.63
C ALA A 102 5.09 14.05 0.55
N ALA A 103 6.37 14.20 0.27
CA ALA A 103 7.41 14.29 1.29
C ALA A 103 7.41 15.66 2.01
#